data_913a0a48a844c92100099bed11d017c2
#
_entry.id   913a0a48a844c92100099bed11d017c2
#
_cell.length_a   1.000
_cell.length_b   1.000
_cell.length_c   1.000
_cell.angle_alpha   90.00
_cell.angle_beta   90.00
_cell.angle_gamma   90.00
#
_symmetry.space_group_name_H-M   'P 1'
#
loop_
_entity.id
_entity.type
_entity.pdbx_description
1 polymer ?
#
loop_
_entity_poly.entity_id
_entity_poly.type
_entity_poly.pdbx_seq_one_letter_code
_entity_poly.pdbx_strand_id
1 'polypeptide(L)'
;MTLVDLSREITHKMPRILTHPPIIITPFGTHEEIREADGYKFSAATLSLAIGDHSGTHVDAPVHFDARPGAKGIDEMPLENFFTEAVCLDLSHKPLKSDISIADLQKAEEAAGVTIKPKDTVLLHMDFYRRCYGTDAYLTDFPGLTKESATWLGKKGIMMFGVEAVSPGRVGRNNFEVHHVCRDLGFTHMEGLTNLDKLIGKGRFRFIGFPLRIKGGTGSPIRAVAWLDD
;
A
#
# COMPACT_ATOMS: atom_id res chain seq x y z
N MET A 1 -0.75 13.78 19.93
CA MET A 1 -1.07 12.60 19.10
C MET A 1 -1.63 13.09 17.77
N THR A 2 -0.96 12.80 16.66
CA THR A 2 -1.38 13.19 15.31
C THR A 2 -1.50 11.97 14.42
N LEU A 3 -2.65 11.81 13.74
CA LEU A 3 -2.85 10.76 12.74
C LEU A 3 -2.69 11.35 11.34
N VAL A 4 -1.88 10.71 10.51
CA VAL A 4 -1.71 11.05 9.10
C VAL A 4 -2.34 9.94 8.26
N ASP A 5 -3.35 10.28 7.46
CA ASP A 5 -3.97 9.36 6.51
C ASP A 5 -3.04 9.18 5.29
N LEU A 6 -2.66 7.94 5.06
CA LEU A 6 -1.75 7.54 3.98
C LEU A 6 -2.49 6.87 2.82
N SER A 7 -3.84 6.88 2.86
CA SER A 7 -4.67 6.19 1.87
C SER A 7 -5.20 7.16 0.84
N ARG A 8 -5.18 6.76 -0.41
CA ARG A 8 -5.90 7.46 -1.47
C ARG A 8 -7.38 7.09 -1.48
N GLU A 9 -8.20 7.98 -1.99
CA GLU A 9 -9.63 7.72 -2.15
C GLU A 9 -9.89 6.59 -3.15
N ILE A 10 -10.87 5.74 -2.86
CA ILE A 10 -11.39 4.76 -3.80
C ILE A 10 -12.54 5.40 -4.56
N THR A 11 -12.36 5.62 -5.86
CA THR A 11 -13.35 6.27 -6.71
C THR A 11 -13.80 5.38 -7.86
N HIS A 12 -15.01 5.63 -8.37
CA HIS A 12 -15.53 4.92 -9.53
C HIS A 12 -14.58 5.07 -10.73
N LYS A 13 -14.16 3.93 -11.32
CA LYS A 13 -13.22 3.87 -12.46
C LYS A 13 -11.85 4.52 -12.22
N MET A 14 -11.39 4.58 -10.97
CA MET A 14 -10.03 5.07 -10.69
C MET A 14 -8.97 4.27 -11.47
N PRO A 15 -7.77 4.88 -11.73
CA PRO A 15 -6.67 4.20 -12.41
C PRO A 15 -6.27 2.91 -11.72
N ARG A 16 -6.08 1.84 -12.50
CA ARG A 16 -5.70 0.50 -12.06
C ARG A 16 -4.81 -0.19 -13.07
N ILE A 17 -4.05 -1.17 -12.66
CA ILE A 17 -3.39 -2.10 -13.57
C ILE A 17 -4.46 -2.91 -14.32
N LEU A 18 -4.33 -3.06 -15.63
CA LEU A 18 -5.37 -3.66 -16.49
C LEU A 18 -5.69 -5.12 -16.17
N THR A 19 -4.76 -5.84 -15.54
CA THR A 19 -4.97 -7.22 -15.08
C THR A 19 -5.88 -7.32 -13.85
N HIS A 20 -6.14 -6.21 -13.15
CA HIS A 20 -7.03 -6.18 -11.99
C HIS A 20 -8.46 -5.79 -12.40
N PRO A 21 -9.50 -6.24 -11.64
CA PRO A 21 -10.89 -5.87 -11.90
C PRO A 21 -11.11 -4.36 -11.88
N PRO A 22 -12.07 -3.83 -12.67
CA PRO A 22 -12.46 -2.43 -12.60
C PRO A 22 -13.13 -2.11 -11.25
N ILE A 23 -12.89 -0.88 -10.75
CA ILE A 23 -13.57 -0.37 -9.58
C ILE A 23 -14.90 0.24 -10.01
N ILE A 24 -16.01 -0.38 -9.60
CA ILE A 24 -17.36 0.07 -9.91
C ILE A 24 -18.05 0.45 -8.60
N ILE A 25 -18.45 1.70 -8.50
CA ILE A 25 -19.19 2.24 -7.35
C ILE A 25 -20.45 2.89 -7.90
N THR A 26 -21.61 2.42 -7.46
CA THR A 26 -22.91 2.94 -7.90
C THR A 26 -23.84 3.11 -6.70
N PRO A 27 -24.76 4.08 -6.71
CA PRO A 27 -25.86 4.11 -5.76
C PRO A 27 -26.67 2.81 -5.84
N PHE A 28 -26.99 2.25 -4.68
CA PHE A 28 -27.89 1.10 -4.55
C PHE A 28 -29.22 1.53 -3.95
N GLY A 29 -29.20 2.42 -2.95
CA GLY A 29 -30.37 3.06 -2.38
C GLY A 29 -30.10 4.55 -2.15
N THR A 30 -31.11 5.38 -2.22
CA THR A 30 -31.01 6.82 -1.99
C THR A 30 -31.98 7.31 -0.94
N HIS A 31 -31.76 8.51 -0.39
CA HIS A 31 -32.68 9.11 0.56
C HIS A 31 -34.05 9.53 -0.05
N GLU A 32 -34.21 9.42 -1.37
CA GLU A 32 -35.49 9.62 -2.06
C GLU A 32 -36.43 8.44 -1.81
N GLU A 33 -35.89 7.25 -1.46
CA GLU A 33 -36.64 6.07 -1.09
C GLU A 33 -37.02 6.12 0.41
N ILE A 34 -38.22 6.58 0.73
CA ILE A 34 -38.72 6.59 2.09
C ILE A 34 -39.41 5.26 2.40
N ARG A 35 -38.99 4.59 3.45
CA ARG A 35 -39.62 3.40 4.01
C ARG A 35 -40.39 3.78 5.27
N GLU A 36 -41.56 3.18 5.47
CA GLU A 36 -42.36 3.38 6.67
C GLU A 36 -42.50 2.01 7.37
N ALA A 37 -42.11 1.96 8.64
CA ALA A 37 -42.26 0.80 9.50
C ALA A 37 -42.46 1.27 10.94
N ASP A 38 -43.37 0.59 11.66
CA ASP A 38 -43.65 0.84 13.08
C ASP A 38 -43.99 2.29 13.41
N GLY A 39 -44.65 3.00 12.46
CA GLY A 39 -45.02 4.41 12.61
C GLY A 39 -43.89 5.41 12.41
N TYR A 40 -42.71 4.95 12.01
CA TYR A 40 -41.55 5.80 11.69
C TYR A 40 -41.27 5.85 10.18
N LYS A 41 -40.94 7.05 9.70
CA LYS A 41 -40.41 7.25 8.35
C LYS A 41 -38.91 7.21 8.41
N PHE A 42 -38.31 6.37 7.57
CA PHE A 42 -36.87 6.15 7.52
C PHE A 42 -36.36 6.19 6.06
N SER A 43 -35.22 6.82 5.85
CA SER A 43 -34.51 6.77 4.59
C SER A 43 -33.05 6.44 4.83
N ALA A 44 -32.43 5.66 3.94
CA ALA A 44 -31.01 5.30 4.00
C ALA A 44 -30.39 5.35 2.60
N ALA A 45 -29.18 5.89 2.53
CA ALA A 45 -28.37 5.82 1.32
C ALA A 45 -27.39 4.66 1.42
N THR A 46 -27.22 3.91 0.34
CA THR A 46 -26.31 2.76 0.25
C THR A 46 -25.61 2.76 -1.09
N LEU A 47 -24.32 2.42 -1.10
CA LEU A 47 -23.54 2.19 -2.32
C LEU A 47 -23.36 0.70 -2.57
N SER A 48 -23.38 0.31 -3.84
CA SER A 48 -22.89 -0.99 -4.30
C SER A 48 -21.47 -0.83 -4.75
N LEU A 49 -20.55 -1.68 -4.24
CA LEU A 49 -19.15 -1.68 -4.58
C LEU A 49 -18.76 -3.02 -5.19
N ALA A 50 -18.21 -2.98 -6.42
CA ALA A 50 -17.48 -4.11 -7.00
C ALA A 50 -16.03 -3.64 -7.20
N ILE A 51 -15.12 -4.19 -6.40
CA ILE A 51 -13.70 -3.82 -6.37
C ILE A 51 -12.85 -5.08 -6.32
N GLY A 52 -11.63 -5.03 -6.86
CA GLY A 52 -10.62 -6.07 -6.61
C GLY A 52 -9.98 -5.90 -5.24
N ASP A 53 -9.42 -6.97 -4.72
CA ASP A 53 -8.68 -6.96 -3.45
C ASP A 53 -7.35 -6.17 -3.51
N HIS A 54 -6.88 -5.82 -4.73
CA HIS A 54 -5.77 -4.92 -4.99
C HIS A 54 -6.24 -3.52 -5.45
N SER A 55 -7.31 -3.00 -4.87
CA SER A 55 -7.87 -1.69 -5.24
C SER A 55 -7.45 -0.59 -4.26
N GLY A 56 -7.07 0.56 -4.80
CA GLY A 56 -6.73 1.72 -3.97
C GLY A 56 -5.40 1.55 -3.25
N THR A 57 -5.32 2.05 -2.02
CA THR A 57 -4.24 1.74 -1.10
C THR A 57 -4.51 0.36 -0.52
N HIS A 58 -3.63 -0.58 -0.75
CA HIS A 58 -3.83 -1.97 -0.37
C HIS A 58 -2.54 -2.64 0.08
N VAL A 59 -2.66 -3.80 0.70
CA VAL A 59 -1.57 -4.69 1.07
C VAL A 59 -1.74 -6.02 0.35
N ASP A 60 -0.63 -6.59 -0.11
CA ASP A 60 -0.59 -7.91 -0.73
C ASP A 60 -0.46 -9.02 0.32
N ALA A 61 -1.16 -10.12 0.09
CA ALA A 61 -0.96 -11.35 0.86
C ALA A 61 0.04 -12.28 0.15
N PRO A 62 0.77 -13.14 0.89
CA PRO A 62 1.71 -14.09 0.31
C PRO A 62 1.17 -14.91 -0.86
N VAL A 63 -0.09 -15.35 -0.79
CA VAL A 63 -0.73 -16.15 -1.83
C VAL A 63 -0.84 -15.41 -3.19
N HIS A 64 -0.70 -14.08 -3.20
CA HIS A 64 -0.70 -13.30 -4.44
C HIS A 64 0.51 -13.61 -5.33
N PHE A 65 1.66 -13.82 -4.73
CA PHE A 65 2.93 -14.02 -5.44
C PHE A 65 3.62 -15.34 -5.11
N ASP A 66 2.97 -16.21 -4.34
CA ASP A 66 3.46 -17.53 -3.95
C ASP A 66 2.40 -18.60 -4.25
N ALA A 67 2.62 -19.39 -5.31
CA ALA A 67 1.75 -20.49 -5.69
C ALA A 67 2.05 -21.80 -4.92
N ARG A 68 3.02 -21.80 -4.00
CA ARG A 68 3.38 -23.00 -3.24
C ARG A 68 2.28 -23.34 -2.21
N PRO A 69 2.05 -24.62 -1.92
CA PRO A 69 1.12 -25.03 -0.87
C PRO A 69 1.48 -24.40 0.48
N GLY A 70 0.49 -23.84 1.18
CA GLY A 70 0.67 -23.20 2.48
C GLY A 70 0.95 -21.69 2.42
N ALA A 71 0.99 -21.09 1.24
CA ALA A 71 0.98 -19.64 1.11
C ALA A 71 -0.31 -19.06 1.74
N LYS A 72 -0.14 -18.05 2.61
CA LYS A 72 -1.24 -17.50 3.40
C LYS A 72 -2.06 -16.49 2.61
N GLY A 73 -3.39 -16.60 2.71
CA GLY A 73 -4.30 -15.54 2.33
C GLY A 73 -4.30 -14.38 3.34
N ILE A 74 -4.92 -13.26 2.95
CA ILE A 74 -4.95 -12.05 3.79
C ILE A 74 -5.67 -12.29 5.13
N ASP A 75 -6.68 -13.16 5.16
CA ASP A 75 -7.44 -13.53 6.35
C ASP A 75 -6.67 -14.41 7.35
N GLU A 76 -5.54 -14.99 6.91
CA GLU A 76 -4.66 -15.84 7.72
C GLU A 76 -3.41 -15.11 8.23
N MET A 77 -3.19 -13.86 7.79
CA MET A 77 -2.06 -13.07 8.24
C MET A 77 -2.30 -12.54 9.67
N PRO A 78 -1.29 -12.60 10.58
CA PRO A 78 -1.41 -12.07 11.94
C PRO A 78 -1.68 -10.56 11.92
N LEU A 79 -2.57 -10.07 12.80
CA LEU A 79 -2.90 -8.64 12.89
C LEU A 79 -1.69 -7.79 13.29
N GLU A 80 -0.77 -8.35 14.03
CA GLU A 80 0.48 -7.70 14.46
C GLU A 80 1.35 -7.25 13.27
N ASN A 81 1.19 -7.88 12.11
CA ASN A 81 1.89 -7.47 10.89
C ASN A 81 1.43 -6.09 10.39
N PHE A 82 0.24 -5.66 10.76
CA PHE A 82 -0.42 -4.43 10.30
C PHE A 82 -0.45 -3.32 11.36
N PHE A 83 0.24 -3.53 12.48
CA PHE A 83 0.44 -2.56 13.54
C PHE A 83 1.89 -2.63 14.01
N THR A 84 2.74 -1.80 13.43
CA THR A 84 4.20 -1.91 13.57
C THR A 84 4.83 -0.55 13.89
N GLU A 85 6.07 -0.57 14.37
CA GLU A 85 6.95 0.59 14.24
C GLU A 85 7.27 0.82 12.76
N ALA A 86 7.47 2.08 12.37
CA ALA A 86 7.71 2.44 10.99
C ALA A 86 8.71 3.59 10.83
N VAL A 87 9.30 3.66 9.64
CA VAL A 87 10.15 4.75 9.17
C VAL A 87 9.74 5.14 7.75
N CYS A 88 9.96 6.41 7.38
CA CYS A 88 9.75 6.89 6.01
C CYS A 88 11.07 7.37 5.43
N LEU A 89 11.43 6.84 4.26
CA LEU A 89 12.65 7.17 3.52
C LEU A 89 12.33 8.10 2.36
N ASP A 90 13.03 9.22 2.26
CA ASP A 90 12.85 10.19 1.18
C ASP A 90 13.63 9.79 -0.08
N LEU A 91 12.88 9.40 -1.09
CA LEU A 91 13.34 9.08 -2.44
C LEU A 91 12.69 10.00 -3.49
N SER A 92 12.13 11.15 -3.07
CA SER A 92 11.40 12.09 -3.94
C SER A 92 12.25 12.65 -5.08
N HIS A 93 13.57 12.67 -4.90
CA HIS A 93 14.55 13.07 -5.91
C HIS A 93 14.72 12.07 -7.06
N LYS A 94 14.16 10.86 -6.94
CA LYS A 94 14.34 9.82 -7.98
C LYS A 94 13.62 10.21 -9.26
N PRO A 95 14.33 10.13 -10.42
CA PRO A 95 13.68 10.33 -11.71
C PRO A 95 12.58 9.29 -11.96
N LEU A 96 11.62 9.66 -12.80
CA LEU A 96 10.65 8.69 -13.33
C LEU A 96 11.38 7.57 -14.06
N LYS A 97 10.80 6.37 -14.06
CA LYS A 97 11.37 5.15 -14.70
C LYS A 97 12.77 4.76 -14.20
N SER A 98 13.18 5.22 -13.03
CA SER A 98 14.50 4.86 -12.47
C SER A 98 14.42 3.69 -11.50
N ASP A 99 15.54 3.01 -11.33
CA ASP A 99 15.71 1.96 -10.33
C ASP A 99 16.09 2.59 -8.98
N ILE A 100 15.51 2.07 -7.90
CA ILE A 100 15.89 2.38 -6.52
C ILE A 100 16.92 1.34 -6.08
N SER A 101 18.17 1.78 -5.96
CA SER A 101 19.31 0.92 -5.58
C SER A 101 19.46 0.78 -4.07
N ILE A 102 20.34 -0.15 -3.63
CA ILE A 102 20.74 -0.24 -2.21
C ILE A 102 21.36 1.08 -1.73
N ALA A 103 22.19 1.71 -2.56
CA ALA A 103 22.84 2.96 -2.20
C ALA A 103 21.82 4.11 -2.00
N ASP A 104 20.74 4.14 -2.80
CA ASP A 104 19.65 5.10 -2.61
C ASP A 104 18.96 4.89 -1.24
N LEU A 105 18.65 3.65 -0.89
CA LEU A 105 18.01 3.30 0.38
C LEU A 105 18.91 3.62 1.58
N GLN A 106 20.20 3.28 1.52
CA GLN A 106 21.16 3.57 2.58
C GLN A 106 21.32 5.08 2.81
N LYS A 107 21.44 5.84 1.72
CA LYS A 107 21.53 7.30 1.78
C LYS A 107 20.25 7.92 2.36
N ALA A 108 19.08 7.41 2.00
CA ALA A 108 17.82 7.90 2.52
C ALA A 108 17.63 7.52 4.01
N GLU A 109 18.08 6.33 4.46
CA GLU A 109 18.08 5.90 5.84
C GLU A 109 18.99 6.83 6.70
N GLU A 110 20.19 7.12 6.21
CA GLU A 110 21.13 8.05 6.85
C GLU A 110 20.57 9.47 6.94
N ALA A 111 20.04 9.99 5.81
CA ALA A 111 19.45 11.33 5.76
C ALA A 111 18.23 11.51 6.67
N ALA A 112 17.44 10.44 6.86
CA ALA A 112 16.32 10.44 7.78
C ALA A 112 16.74 10.39 9.26
N GLY A 113 18.01 10.10 9.55
CA GLY A 113 18.53 9.96 10.93
C GLY A 113 17.90 8.78 11.67
N VAL A 114 17.46 7.76 10.96
CA VAL A 114 16.80 6.57 11.54
C VAL A 114 17.60 5.31 11.23
N THR A 115 17.32 4.25 11.97
CA THR A 115 17.80 2.90 11.66
C THR A 115 16.60 1.99 11.44
N ILE A 116 16.56 1.31 10.32
CA ILE A 116 15.57 0.27 10.03
C ILE A 116 15.86 -0.93 10.92
N LYS A 117 14.85 -1.36 11.70
CA LYS A 117 14.93 -2.47 12.63
C LYS A 117 14.11 -3.65 12.14
N PRO A 118 14.38 -4.87 12.63
CA PRO A 118 13.51 -6.02 12.39
C PRO A 118 12.06 -5.73 12.78
N LYS A 119 11.11 -6.21 11.95
CA LYS A 119 9.67 -6.01 12.07
C LYS A 119 9.16 -4.58 11.81
N ASP A 120 10.02 -3.66 11.37
CA ASP A 120 9.56 -2.33 10.94
C ASP A 120 8.73 -2.42 9.65
N THR A 121 7.83 -1.46 9.49
CA THR A 121 7.29 -1.04 8.19
C THR A 121 8.16 0.08 7.62
N VAL A 122 8.62 -0.07 6.37
CA VAL A 122 9.46 0.93 5.69
C VAL A 122 8.67 1.59 4.57
N LEU A 123 8.34 2.87 4.71
CA LEU A 123 7.61 3.63 3.69
C LEU A 123 8.60 4.36 2.78
N LEU A 124 8.38 4.29 1.47
CA LEU A 124 9.24 4.85 0.44
C LEU A 124 8.54 6.05 -0.21
N HIS A 125 8.91 7.27 0.22
CA HIS A 125 8.38 8.50 -0.34
C HIS A 125 9.08 8.84 -1.67
N MET A 126 8.36 8.71 -2.76
CA MET A 126 8.86 9.00 -4.12
C MET A 126 8.25 10.27 -4.71
N ASP A 127 7.36 10.94 -3.99
CA ASP A 127 6.51 12.04 -4.46
C ASP A 127 5.72 11.67 -5.75
N PHE A 128 5.56 10.38 -5.98
CA PHE A 128 5.06 9.87 -7.26
C PHE A 128 3.56 10.07 -7.40
N TYR A 129 2.80 9.87 -6.32
CA TYR A 129 1.36 10.10 -6.34
C TYR A 129 1.05 11.55 -6.73
N ARG A 130 1.67 12.53 -6.10
CA ARG A 130 1.46 13.95 -6.37
C ARG A 130 1.89 14.34 -7.78
N ARG A 131 3.01 13.77 -8.28
CA ARG A 131 3.54 14.10 -9.60
C ARG A 131 2.75 13.51 -10.76
N CYS A 132 2.18 12.30 -10.59
CA CYS A 132 1.71 11.50 -11.72
C CYS A 132 0.26 11.04 -11.64
N TYR A 133 -0.40 11.10 -10.45
CA TYR A 133 -1.79 10.64 -10.34
C TYR A 133 -2.72 11.40 -11.30
N GLY A 134 -3.59 10.66 -12.00
CA GLY A 134 -4.49 11.22 -13.01
C GLY A 134 -3.85 11.39 -14.39
N THR A 135 -2.61 10.97 -14.59
CA THR A 135 -1.92 10.92 -15.89
C THR A 135 -1.63 9.49 -16.32
N ASP A 136 -1.35 9.28 -17.61
CA ASP A 136 -0.96 7.95 -18.12
C ASP A 136 0.35 7.44 -17.50
N ALA A 137 1.24 8.35 -17.10
CA ALA A 137 2.50 8.03 -16.42
C ALA A 137 2.30 7.31 -15.08
N TYR A 138 1.15 7.47 -14.42
CA TYR A 138 0.89 6.89 -13.11
C TYR A 138 0.95 5.36 -13.10
N LEU A 139 0.59 4.70 -14.18
CA LEU A 139 0.56 3.24 -14.27
C LEU A 139 1.91 2.63 -14.72
N THR A 140 2.86 3.44 -15.21
CA THR A 140 4.05 2.91 -15.89
C THR A 140 5.37 3.57 -15.49
N ASP A 141 5.37 4.85 -15.09
CA ASP A 141 6.58 5.66 -15.04
C ASP A 141 7.21 5.81 -13.65
N PHE A 142 6.75 5.03 -12.69
CA PHE A 142 7.25 5.12 -11.30
C PHE A 142 8.70 4.63 -11.15
N PRO A 143 9.45 5.20 -10.18
CA PRO A 143 10.67 4.59 -9.67
C PRO A 143 10.32 3.27 -8.96
N GLY A 144 11.14 2.24 -9.09
CA GLY A 144 10.87 0.95 -8.47
C GLY A 144 12.11 0.30 -7.87
N LEU A 145 11.91 -0.53 -6.86
CA LEU A 145 12.98 -1.33 -6.27
C LEU A 145 13.58 -2.28 -7.29
N THR A 146 14.89 -2.54 -7.17
CA THR A 146 15.54 -3.67 -7.82
C THR A 146 15.44 -4.92 -6.94
N LYS A 147 15.75 -6.09 -7.51
CA LYS A 147 15.88 -7.33 -6.75
C LYS A 147 16.85 -7.18 -5.57
N GLU A 148 17.98 -6.52 -5.80
CA GLU A 148 19.04 -6.33 -4.80
C GLU A 148 18.57 -5.42 -3.67
N SER A 149 17.89 -4.30 -3.99
CA SER A 149 17.41 -3.37 -2.97
C SER A 149 16.24 -3.94 -2.16
N ALA A 150 15.33 -4.68 -2.80
CA ALA A 150 14.29 -5.44 -2.09
C ALA A 150 14.91 -6.52 -1.18
N THR A 151 15.94 -7.24 -1.66
CA THR A 151 16.68 -8.23 -0.87
C THR A 151 17.37 -7.58 0.33
N TRP A 152 17.92 -6.39 0.16
CA TRP A 152 18.55 -5.64 1.25
C TRP A 152 17.54 -5.28 2.34
N LEU A 153 16.35 -4.80 1.97
CA LEU A 153 15.25 -4.55 2.91
C LEU A 153 14.83 -5.83 3.64
N GLY A 154 14.58 -6.92 2.91
CA GLY A 154 14.18 -8.20 3.50
C GLY A 154 15.23 -8.76 4.47
N LYS A 155 16.54 -8.61 4.17
CA LYS A 155 17.63 -9.03 5.06
C LYS A 155 17.73 -8.19 6.35
N LYS A 156 17.18 -7.00 6.39
CA LYS A 156 17.01 -6.24 7.64
C LYS A 156 15.89 -6.82 8.52
N GLY A 157 15.11 -7.79 8.00
CA GLY A 157 14.03 -8.45 8.73
C GLY A 157 12.78 -7.58 8.87
N ILE A 158 12.53 -6.67 7.93
CA ILE A 158 11.34 -5.82 7.95
C ILE A 158 10.05 -6.65 7.91
N MET A 159 8.96 -6.11 8.44
CA MET A 159 7.64 -6.73 8.32
C MET A 159 7.07 -6.51 6.92
N MET A 160 7.12 -5.27 6.44
CA MET A 160 6.67 -4.89 5.11
C MET A 160 7.30 -3.56 4.68
N PHE A 161 7.16 -3.25 3.41
CA PHE A 161 7.40 -1.89 2.92
C PHE A 161 6.18 -1.35 2.19
N GLY A 162 6.14 -0.04 1.94
CA GLY A 162 5.04 0.60 1.23
C GLY A 162 5.51 1.61 0.21
N VAL A 163 4.83 1.67 -0.94
CA VAL A 163 5.13 2.56 -2.06
C VAL A 163 3.91 3.39 -2.48
N GLU A 164 4.14 4.56 -3.08
CA GLU A 164 3.08 5.38 -3.69
C GLU A 164 2.65 4.84 -5.06
N ALA A 165 3.49 4.04 -5.68
CA ALA A 165 3.25 3.44 -7.00
C ALA A 165 2.22 2.31 -6.96
N VAL A 166 1.80 1.88 -8.14
CA VAL A 166 0.90 0.74 -8.35
C VAL A 166 1.63 -0.59 -8.41
N SER A 167 2.92 -0.60 -8.06
CA SER A 167 3.76 -1.79 -8.01
C SER A 167 5.08 -1.47 -7.30
N PRO A 168 5.73 -2.44 -6.60
CA PRO A 168 6.96 -2.20 -5.85
C PRO A 168 8.21 -2.13 -6.73
N GLY A 169 8.21 -2.80 -7.87
CA GLY A 169 9.25 -2.79 -8.89
C GLY A 169 8.70 -2.32 -10.23
N ARG A 170 9.56 -1.91 -11.14
CA ARG A 170 9.15 -1.35 -12.44
C ARG A 170 8.49 -2.42 -13.32
N VAL A 171 7.28 -2.13 -13.82
CA VAL A 171 6.54 -3.01 -14.73
C VAL A 171 7.37 -3.32 -15.99
N GLY A 172 7.37 -4.60 -16.39
CA GLY A 172 8.14 -5.09 -17.55
C GLY A 172 9.65 -5.14 -17.35
N ARG A 173 10.15 -4.88 -16.13
CA ARG A 173 11.58 -4.94 -15.81
C ARG A 173 11.87 -5.82 -14.59
N ASN A 174 11.61 -5.34 -13.39
CA ASN A 174 12.00 -6.01 -12.14
C ASN A 174 10.83 -6.23 -11.17
N ASN A 175 9.60 -5.94 -11.58
CA ASN A 175 8.43 -6.08 -10.72
C ASN A 175 8.26 -7.49 -10.16
N PHE A 176 8.29 -8.51 -11.02
CA PHE A 176 8.15 -9.90 -10.57
C PHE A 176 9.31 -10.37 -9.68
N GLU A 177 10.52 -9.87 -9.94
CA GLU A 177 11.68 -10.19 -9.10
C GLU A 177 11.51 -9.66 -7.68
N VAL A 178 10.96 -8.43 -7.51
CA VAL A 178 10.68 -7.86 -6.18
C VAL A 178 9.62 -8.68 -5.44
N HIS A 179 8.54 -9.09 -6.10
CA HIS A 179 7.54 -9.99 -5.51
C HIS A 179 8.16 -11.34 -5.09
N HIS A 180 9.02 -11.91 -5.92
CA HIS A 180 9.71 -13.16 -5.57
C HIS A 180 10.66 -12.98 -4.36
N VAL A 181 11.30 -11.82 -4.21
CA VAL A 181 12.08 -11.52 -3.00
C VAL A 181 11.19 -11.46 -1.76
N CYS A 182 10.00 -10.83 -1.85
CA CYS A 182 9.03 -10.84 -0.76
C CYS A 182 8.65 -12.27 -0.36
N ARG A 183 8.33 -13.11 -1.36
CA ARG A 183 8.03 -14.53 -1.17
C ARG A 183 9.17 -15.29 -0.49
N ASP A 184 10.38 -15.12 -0.98
CA ASP A 184 11.52 -15.96 -0.57
C ASP A 184 12.09 -15.55 0.79
N LEU A 185 11.91 -14.28 1.19
CA LEU A 185 12.33 -13.76 2.49
C LEU A 185 11.20 -13.58 3.51
N GLY A 186 9.95 -13.88 3.13
CA GLY A 186 8.81 -13.96 4.04
C GLY A 186 8.29 -12.62 4.56
N PHE A 187 8.32 -11.56 3.74
CA PHE A 187 7.71 -10.26 4.03
C PHE A 187 6.79 -9.84 2.89
N THR A 188 6.03 -8.76 3.07
CA THR A 188 5.10 -8.29 2.06
C THR A 188 5.25 -6.78 1.79
N HIS A 189 4.31 -6.21 1.02
CA HIS A 189 4.34 -4.80 0.67
C HIS A 189 2.93 -4.21 0.53
N MET A 190 2.91 -2.88 0.53
CA MET A 190 1.73 -2.07 0.27
C MET A 190 1.95 -1.19 -0.96
N GLU A 191 0.88 -0.97 -1.71
CA GLU A 191 0.86 -0.16 -2.91
C GLU A 191 -0.15 0.98 -2.83
N GLY A 192 0.07 2.01 -3.63
CA GLY A 192 -0.87 3.12 -3.76
C GLY A 192 -1.00 3.99 -2.52
N LEU A 193 0.07 4.15 -1.75
CA LEU A 193 0.12 5.09 -0.63
C LEU A 193 0.12 6.53 -1.12
N THR A 194 -0.23 7.46 -0.23
CA THR A 194 -0.16 8.91 -0.46
C THR A 194 0.25 9.64 0.81
N ASN A 195 0.46 10.96 0.75
CA ASN A 195 0.81 11.82 1.90
C ASN A 195 2.10 11.41 2.64
N LEU A 196 3.00 10.66 2.03
CA LEU A 196 4.26 10.24 2.64
C LEU A 196 5.21 11.41 2.89
N ASP A 197 5.07 12.52 2.15
CA ASP A 197 5.76 13.79 2.36
C ASP A 197 5.58 14.32 3.78
N LYS A 198 4.41 14.10 4.40
CA LYS A 198 4.09 14.51 5.77
C LYS A 198 4.88 13.77 6.85
N LEU A 199 5.54 12.67 6.48
CA LEU A 199 6.32 11.82 7.38
C LEU A 199 7.82 12.11 7.33
N ILE A 200 8.27 12.90 6.35
CA ILE A 200 9.68 13.22 6.20
C ILE A 200 10.15 14.05 7.41
N GLY A 201 11.26 13.62 8.00
CA GLY A 201 11.82 14.25 9.22
C GLY A 201 11.09 13.97 10.53
N LYS A 202 10.08 13.06 10.51
CA LYS A 202 9.33 12.67 11.73
C LYS A 202 10.00 11.58 12.56
N GLY A 203 11.14 11.05 12.09
CA GLY A 203 11.82 9.95 12.77
C GLY A 203 11.01 8.64 12.70
N ARG A 204 10.90 7.95 13.84
CA ARG A 204 10.11 6.72 13.96
C ARG A 204 8.69 7.06 14.41
N PHE A 205 7.72 6.28 13.89
CA PHE A 205 6.30 6.43 14.20
C PHE A 205 5.63 5.05 14.17
N ARG A 206 4.35 4.96 14.54
CA ARG A 206 3.58 3.72 14.41
C ARG A 206 2.80 3.72 13.09
N PHE A 207 2.87 2.60 12.39
CA PHE A 207 2.03 2.32 11.23
C PHE A 207 0.84 1.46 11.63
N ILE A 208 -0.34 1.79 11.09
CA ILE A 208 -1.59 1.05 11.26
C ILE A 208 -2.23 0.90 9.88
N GLY A 209 -2.58 -0.35 9.49
CA GLY A 209 -3.18 -0.60 8.18
C GLY A 209 -3.86 -1.95 8.13
N PHE A 210 -4.88 -2.19 8.98
CA PHE A 210 -5.56 -3.48 9.03
C PHE A 210 -6.32 -3.78 7.73
N PRO A 211 -6.10 -4.98 7.15
CA PRO A 211 -6.84 -5.44 5.98
C PRO A 211 -8.26 -5.88 6.36
N LEU A 212 -9.14 -5.90 5.38
CA LEU A 212 -10.41 -6.61 5.49
C LEU A 212 -10.15 -8.12 5.60
N ARG A 213 -10.95 -8.81 6.40
CA ARG A 213 -10.84 -10.28 6.56
C ARG A 213 -11.52 -11.00 5.39
N ILE A 214 -10.96 -10.87 4.21
CA ILE A 214 -11.48 -11.52 2.98
C ILE A 214 -10.96 -12.96 2.96
N LYS A 215 -11.86 -13.94 3.10
CA LYS A 215 -11.49 -15.37 3.11
C LYS A 215 -10.77 -15.76 1.81
N GLY A 216 -9.53 -16.22 1.94
CA GLY A 216 -8.67 -16.58 0.82
C GLY A 216 -8.29 -15.42 -0.08
N GLY A 217 -8.45 -14.16 0.36
CA GLY A 217 -8.09 -12.98 -0.40
C GLY A 217 -6.60 -12.92 -0.69
N THR A 218 -6.25 -12.46 -1.91
CA THR A 218 -4.86 -12.34 -2.35
C THR A 218 -4.22 -11.02 -1.91
N GLY A 219 -5.03 -10.11 -1.42
CA GLY A 219 -4.69 -8.81 -0.85
C GLY A 219 -5.91 -8.19 -0.21
N SER A 220 -5.80 -6.95 0.23
CA SER A 220 -6.94 -6.18 0.72
C SER A 220 -6.70 -4.68 0.65
N PRO A 221 -7.69 -3.88 0.24
CA PRO A 221 -7.71 -2.46 0.57
C PRO A 221 -7.53 -2.24 2.08
N ILE A 222 -6.77 -1.21 2.43
CA ILE A 222 -6.54 -0.80 3.83
C ILE A 222 -6.78 0.70 4.00
N ARG A 223 -7.11 1.13 5.22
CA ARG A 223 -6.92 2.51 5.63
C ARG A 223 -5.56 2.61 6.31
N ALA A 224 -4.53 2.95 5.52
CA ALA A 224 -3.17 3.12 5.99
C ALA A 224 -3.04 4.43 6.76
N VAL A 225 -2.50 4.38 7.97
CA VAL A 225 -2.38 5.53 8.88
C VAL A 225 -0.99 5.52 9.54
N ALA A 226 -0.35 6.67 9.58
CA ALA A 226 0.78 6.90 10.49
C ALA A 226 0.27 7.59 11.75
N TRP A 227 0.67 7.06 12.90
CA TRP A 227 0.44 7.63 14.21
C TRP A 227 1.75 8.25 14.69
N LEU A 228 1.76 9.58 14.76
CA LEU A 228 2.88 10.36 15.26
C LEU A 228 2.68 10.66 16.74
N ASP A 229 3.67 10.32 17.55
CA ASP A 229 3.76 10.81 18.92
C ASP A 229 4.27 12.28 18.84
N ASP A 230 3.56 13.23 19.47
CA ASP A 230 3.93 14.64 19.51
C ASP A 230 5.18 14.85 20.37
#